data_98ddf3550a67d37f6b054487d34c9ed6
#
_entry.id   98ddf3550a67d37f6b054487d34c9ed6
#
_cell.length_a   1.000
_cell.length_b   1.000
_cell.length_c   1.000
_cell.angle_alpha   90.00
_cell.angle_beta   90.00
_cell.angle_gamma   90.00
#
_symmetry.space_group_name_H-M   'P 1'
#
loop_
_entity.id
_entity.type
_entity.pdbx_description
1 polymer ?
#
loop_
_entity_poly.entity_id
_entity_poly.type
_entity_poly.pdbx_seq_one_letter_code
_entity_poly.pdbx_strand_id
1 'polypeptide(L)'
;MIMNDQISENFWNMLPELVIAKILSHLSLLDRLNASKVNETWHAASFHREVWHKFSFLEDQVSFQLLHTDSRGNRCHIERLNGVLQELAVYIQTCGRHIKELKLHMKHRGSLQLFDQLVSVCYGTVCFALCVDSNILAVDSFKVNLYKFFQGNTQLEVISVEDVDFKTRNEQLPLSLIHSNRLTKLWMVNSFCSNSLSNLMYLVNLTELALCPNSLNFSLLCHLASRSLRVLHIVANSKTKDFYQEALSDYHWREICRQGSNLRVHCHLGVNHEWTEKDIFLKPSMPVQSLIFCKILLLNYPHLTSLLCNYHKSLETFIDYSMDLGSYSIHSTEEEIKNKERFIIQLVQNSPHLRTLAFKEVLSSGASLLIAYTNRQLEELFLLEERIVYANYLDDFELSEEVRIFIRSNCMQERFSSAMSDLLGREWHPMTRLEYIDTILEKYSLFF
;
A
#
# COMPACT_ATOMS: atom_id res chain seq x y z
N MET A 1 40.13 -20.65 -19.98
CA MET A 1 38.74 -20.33 -19.63
C MET A 1 38.20 -21.18 -18.45
N ILE A 2 38.83 -22.28 -18.09
CA ILE A 2 38.38 -23.21 -17.00
C ILE A 2 38.90 -22.80 -15.60
N MET A 3 39.90 -21.93 -15.50
CA MET A 3 40.47 -21.52 -14.20
C MET A 3 39.64 -20.44 -13.45
N ASN A 4 38.76 -19.70 -14.14
CA ASN A 4 37.97 -18.63 -13.48
C ASN A 4 36.77 -19.20 -12.71
N ASP A 5 36.20 -20.32 -13.10
CA ASP A 5 35.02 -20.89 -12.45
C ASP A 5 35.34 -21.51 -11.09
N GLN A 6 36.50 -22.16 -10.94
CA GLN A 6 36.94 -22.73 -9.66
C GLN A 6 37.33 -21.70 -8.59
N ILE A 7 37.75 -20.49 -9.01
CA ILE A 7 38.07 -19.41 -8.07
C ILE A 7 36.76 -18.79 -7.54
N SER A 8 35.73 -18.73 -8.37
CA SER A 8 34.40 -18.17 -7.95
C SER A 8 33.68 -19.08 -6.95
N GLU A 9 33.71 -20.41 -7.16
CA GLU A 9 33.07 -21.36 -6.24
C GLU A 9 33.72 -21.36 -4.85
N ASN A 10 35.04 -21.24 -4.76
CA ASN A 10 35.74 -21.16 -3.48
C ASN A 10 35.45 -19.85 -2.71
N PHE A 11 35.24 -18.74 -3.40
CA PHE A 11 34.99 -17.44 -2.75
C PHE A 11 33.73 -17.45 -1.92
N TRP A 12 32.60 -17.94 -2.46
CA TRP A 12 31.30 -17.98 -1.76
C TRP A 12 31.32 -18.94 -0.56
N ASN A 13 32.13 -19.98 -0.60
CA ASN A 13 32.30 -20.93 0.51
C ASN A 13 33.19 -20.39 1.64
N MET A 14 33.99 -19.34 1.36
CA MET A 14 34.89 -18.71 2.34
C MET A 14 34.27 -17.52 3.05
N LEU A 15 33.03 -17.11 2.69
CA LEU A 15 32.35 -15.99 3.37
C LEU A 15 32.08 -16.37 4.83
N PRO A 16 32.28 -15.42 5.77
CA PRO A 16 31.87 -15.61 7.16
C PRO A 16 30.34 -15.84 7.25
N GLU A 17 29.92 -16.72 8.15
CA GLU A 17 28.51 -17.05 8.37
C GLU A 17 27.60 -15.81 8.53
N LEU A 18 28.07 -14.78 9.25
CA LEU A 18 27.32 -13.54 9.43
C LEU A 18 27.10 -12.77 8.12
N VAL A 19 28.07 -12.80 7.19
CA VAL A 19 27.93 -12.18 5.86
C VAL A 19 26.91 -12.93 5.03
N ILE A 20 26.97 -14.27 5.04
CA ILE A 20 25.97 -15.11 4.37
C ILE A 20 24.58 -14.86 4.96
N ALA A 21 24.45 -14.84 6.28
CA ALA A 21 23.19 -14.55 6.95
C ALA A 21 22.63 -13.17 6.54
N LYS A 22 23.49 -12.16 6.40
CA LYS A 22 23.09 -10.84 5.90
C LYS A 22 22.60 -10.88 4.46
N ILE A 23 23.29 -11.60 3.58
CA ILE A 23 22.85 -11.83 2.20
C ILE A 23 21.48 -12.50 2.19
N LEU A 24 21.33 -13.61 2.93
CA LEU A 24 20.08 -14.36 3.03
C LEU A 24 18.93 -13.49 3.53
N SER A 25 19.18 -12.55 4.43
CA SER A 25 18.16 -11.66 4.97
C SER A 25 17.53 -10.73 3.93
N HIS A 26 18.19 -10.49 2.80
CA HIS A 26 17.69 -9.68 1.69
C HIS A 26 16.99 -10.48 0.59
N LEU A 27 17.05 -11.80 0.65
CA LEU A 27 16.42 -12.67 -0.34
C LEU A 27 14.92 -12.84 -0.08
N SER A 28 14.18 -13.16 -1.14
CA SER A 28 12.79 -13.62 -1.02
C SER A 28 12.71 -14.89 -0.17
N LEU A 29 11.53 -15.23 0.32
CA LEU A 29 11.35 -16.40 1.16
C LEU A 29 11.79 -17.71 0.46
N LEU A 30 11.39 -17.90 -0.80
CA LEU A 30 11.78 -19.09 -1.57
C LEU A 30 13.27 -19.10 -1.91
N ASP A 31 13.85 -17.94 -2.21
CA ASP A 31 15.29 -17.86 -2.48
C ASP A 31 16.10 -18.16 -1.23
N ARG A 32 15.65 -17.78 -0.02
CA ARG A 32 16.28 -18.17 1.25
C ARG A 32 16.29 -19.70 1.41
N LEU A 33 15.14 -20.35 1.15
CA LEU A 33 15.04 -21.81 1.24
C LEU A 33 15.92 -22.50 0.19
N ASN A 34 15.99 -21.98 -1.03
CA ASN A 34 16.86 -22.54 -2.06
C ASN A 34 18.34 -22.31 -1.75
N ALA A 35 18.69 -21.12 -1.30
CA ALA A 35 20.07 -20.78 -0.93
C ALA A 35 20.57 -21.61 0.25
N SER A 36 19.69 -21.95 1.20
CA SER A 36 20.05 -22.84 2.32
C SER A 36 20.47 -24.26 1.91
N LYS A 37 20.17 -24.67 0.67
CA LYS A 37 20.50 -25.99 0.11
C LYS A 37 21.81 -25.99 -0.69
N VAL A 38 22.48 -24.85 -0.82
CA VAL A 38 23.70 -24.70 -1.64
C VAL A 38 24.88 -25.51 -1.05
N ASN A 39 25.13 -25.36 0.24
CA ASN A 39 26.14 -26.12 1.00
C ASN A 39 25.91 -26.02 2.52
N GLU A 40 26.71 -26.69 3.31
CA GLU A 40 26.60 -26.75 4.77
C GLU A 40 26.76 -25.37 5.44
N THR A 41 27.64 -24.51 4.94
CA THR A 41 27.85 -23.16 5.48
C THR A 41 26.63 -22.27 5.27
N TRP A 42 26.07 -22.31 4.07
CA TRP A 42 24.82 -21.58 3.77
C TRP A 42 23.65 -22.15 4.54
N HIS A 43 23.60 -23.46 4.72
CA HIS A 43 22.60 -24.11 5.56
C HIS A 43 22.70 -23.64 7.00
N ALA A 44 23.88 -23.65 7.61
CA ALA A 44 24.10 -23.17 8.97
C ALA A 44 23.73 -21.70 9.11
N ALA A 45 24.19 -20.85 8.18
CA ALA A 45 23.87 -19.42 8.16
C ALA A 45 22.36 -19.14 8.03
N SER A 46 21.60 -20.04 7.39
CA SER A 46 20.15 -19.88 7.22
C SER A 46 19.37 -19.95 8.55
N PHE A 47 19.94 -20.48 9.61
CA PHE A 47 19.35 -20.48 10.96
C PHE A 47 19.75 -19.25 11.79
N HIS A 48 20.55 -18.35 11.25
CA HIS A 48 20.94 -17.16 11.99
C HIS A 48 19.74 -16.22 12.18
N ARG A 49 19.65 -15.59 13.35
CA ARG A 49 18.55 -14.70 13.74
C ARG A 49 18.27 -13.57 12.74
N GLU A 50 19.31 -13.02 12.11
CA GLU A 50 19.19 -11.91 11.15
C GLU A 50 18.41 -12.31 9.90
N VAL A 51 18.47 -13.58 9.49
CA VAL A 51 17.74 -14.10 8.31
C VAL A 51 16.24 -14.05 8.53
N TRP A 52 15.78 -14.29 9.76
CA TRP A 52 14.35 -14.42 10.11
C TRP A 52 13.80 -13.23 10.88
N HIS A 53 14.57 -12.17 11.08
CA HIS A 53 14.08 -10.95 11.74
C HIS A 53 12.84 -10.39 11.06
N LYS A 54 12.79 -10.45 9.72
CA LYS A 54 11.64 -10.14 8.89
C LYS A 54 11.14 -11.42 8.21
N PHE A 55 9.93 -11.81 8.54
CA PHE A 55 9.26 -12.94 7.92
C PHE A 55 8.03 -12.46 7.15
N SER A 56 8.03 -12.69 5.84
CA SER A 56 6.92 -12.33 4.96
C SER A 56 6.49 -13.55 4.16
N PHE A 57 5.30 -14.05 4.42
CA PHE A 57 4.66 -15.12 3.67
C PHE A 57 3.47 -14.54 2.90
N LEU A 58 3.71 -14.24 1.63
CA LEU A 58 2.69 -13.76 0.70
C LEU A 58 2.33 -14.92 -0.23
N GLU A 59 1.24 -15.60 0.07
CA GLU A 59 0.87 -16.85 -0.60
C GLU A 59 0.75 -16.70 -2.13
N ASP A 60 0.30 -15.54 -2.62
CA ASP A 60 0.23 -15.27 -4.07
C ASP A 60 1.61 -15.20 -4.70
N GLN A 61 2.57 -14.54 -4.06
CA GLN A 61 3.94 -14.44 -4.58
C GLN A 61 4.63 -15.80 -4.59
N VAL A 62 4.48 -16.55 -3.49
CA VAL A 62 5.01 -17.93 -3.39
C VAL A 62 4.38 -18.79 -4.48
N SER A 63 3.08 -18.71 -4.66
CA SER A 63 2.33 -19.44 -5.67
C SER A 63 2.77 -19.07 -7.09
N PHE A 64 2.92 -17.79 -7.38
CA PHE A 64 3.38 -17.29 -8.67
C PHE A 64 4.80 -17.79 -9.01
N GLN A 65 5.72 -17.68 -8.05
CA GLN A 65 7.09 -18.17 -8.23
C GLN A 65 7.14 -19.70 -8.48
N LEU A 66 6.29 -20.46 -7.78
CA LEU A 66 6.20 -21.91 -7.97
C LEU A 66 5.59 -22.28 -9.34
N LEU A 67 4.69 -21.49 -9.91
CA LEU A 67 4.10 -21.71 -11.23
C LEU A 67 5.09 -21.48 -12.37
N HIS A 68 5.91 -20.44 -12.27
CA HIS A 68 6.90 -20.12 -13.31
C HIS A 68 8.05 -21.12 -13.45
N THR A 69 8.25 -21.97 -12.46
CA THR A 69 9.31 -22.98 -12.49
C THR A 69 8.92 -24.29 -13.19
N ASP A 70 7.64 -24.49 -13.57
CA ASP A 70 7.22 -25.73 -14.24
C ASP A 70 5.95 -25.61 -15.10
N SER A 71 5.98 -26.27 -16.25
CA SER A 71 4.90 -26.36 -17.22
C SER A 71 3.81 -27.43 -16.90
N ARG A 72 3.83 -28.04 -15.74
CA ARG A 72 2.95 -29.16 -15.34
C ARG A 72 1.82 -28.73 -14.41
N GLY A 73 0.73 -28.30 -14.89
CA GLY A 73 -0.63 -28.14 -14.34
C GLY A 73 -0.89 -27.97 -12.81
N ASN A 74 -2.06 -27.41 -12.48
CA ASN A 74 -2.51 -26.94 -11.15
C ASN A 74 -2.45 -27.92 -9.95
N ARG A 75 -2.50 -29.26 -10.15
CA ARG A 75 -2.43 -30.21 -9.02
C ARG A 75 -1.02 -30.25 -8.38
N CYS A 76 0.00 -30.14 -9.17
CA CYS A 76 1.39 -30.10 -8.71
C CYS A 76 1.68 -28.85 -7.86
N HIS A 77 0.92 -27.77 -8.05
CA HIS A 77 1.11 -26.50 -7.34
C HIS A 77 0.78 -26.60 -5.84
N ILE A 78 -0.37 -27.20 -5.47
CA ILE A 78 -0.78 -27.33 -4.05
C ILE A 78 0.19 -28.26 -3.30
N GLU A 79 0.65 -29.34 -3.94
CA GLU A 79 1.64 -30.24 -3.35
C GLU A 79 2.97 -29.55 -3.08
N ARG A 80 3.43 -28.70 -4.02
CA ARG A 80 4.63 -27.89 -3.83
C ARG A 80 4.51 -26.85 -2.74
N LEU A 81 3.37 -26.15 -2.70
CA LEU A 81 3.10 -25.21 -1.62
C LEU A 81 3.14 -25.91 -0.26
N ASN A 82 2.52 -27.09 -0.15
CA ASN A 82 2.60 -27.90 1.06
C ASN A 82 4.03 -28.29 1.41
N GLY A 83 4.87 -28.64 0.41
CA GLY A 83 6.30 -28.91 0.62
C GLY A 83 7.04 -27.69 1.19
N VAL A 84 6.81 -26.51 0.64
CA VAL A 84 7.37 -25.25 1.15
C VAL A 84 6.91 -24.98 2.58
N LEU A 85 5.62 -25.17 2.88
CA LEU A 85 5.07 -24.99 4.22
C LEU A 85 5.70 -25.94 5.25
N GLN A 86 5.95 -27.21 4.87
CA GLN A 86 6.63 -28.19 5.72
C GLN A 86 8.10 -27.81 5.99
N GLU A 87 8.80 -27.33 4.97
CA GLU A 87 10.18 -26.85 5.11
C GLU A 87 10.25 -25.63 6.01
N LEU A 88 9.35 -24.65 5.80
CA LEU A 88 9.24 -23.46 6.65
C LEU A 88 8.97 -23.81 8.11
N ALA A 89 8.20 -24.85 8.37
CA ALA A 89 7.89 -25.29 9.72
C ALA A 89 9.14 -25.55 10.57
N VAL A 90 10.20 -26.13 9.98
CA VAL A 90 11.48 -26.39 10.66
C VAL A 90 12.17 -25.08 11.06
N TYR A 91 12.24 -24.13 10.13
CA TYR A 91 12.85 -22.83 10.41
C TYR A 91 12.05 -22.03 11.45
N ILE A 92 10.72 -22.07 11.37
CA ILE A 92 9.85 -21.37 12.32
C ILE A 92 10.02 -21.93 13.74
N GLN A 93 10.06 -23.25 13.91
CA GLN A 93 10.28 -23.86 15.22
C GLN A 93 11.62 -23.45 15.83
N THR A 94 12.65 -23.28 15.01
CA THR A 94 13.99 -22.95 15.47
C THR A 94 14.19 -21.45 15.66
N CYS A 95 13.74 -20.66 14.69
CA CYS A 95 14.04 -19.23 14.57
C CYS A 95 12.86 -18.31 14.88
N GLY A 96 11.63 -18.80 15.04
CA GLY A 96 10.42 -18.01 15.17
C GLY A 96 10.46 -16.97 16.31
N ARG A 97 11.16 -17.29 17.41
CA ARG A 97 11.39 -16.34 18.53
C ARG A 97 12.15 -15.06 18.13
N HIS A 98 12.86 -15.09 17.02
CA HIS A 98 13.64 -13.95 16.52
C HIS A 98 12.86 -13.07 15.54
N ILE A 99 11.66 -13.49 15.12
CA ILE A 99 10.82 -12.73 14.20
C ILE A 99 10.31 -11.48 14.92
N LYS A 100 10.70 -10.32 14.40
CA LYS A 100 10.24 -9.00 14.85
C LYS A 100 9.17 -8.39 13.94
N GLU A 101 9.29 -8.65 12.64
CA GLU A 101 8.33 -8.23 11.65
C GLU A 101 7.70 -9.47 11.02
N LEU A 102 6.41 -9.64 11.19
CA LEU A 102 5.63 -10.76 10.67
C LEU A 102 4.55 -10.28 9.72
N LYS A 103 4.66 -10.64 8.44
CA LYS A 103 3.66 -10.35 7.41
C LYS A 103 3.10 -11.63 6.84
N LEU A 104 1.79 -11.77 6.84
CA LEU A 104 1.09 -12.97 6.37
C LEU A 104 -0.05 -12.59 5.44
N HIS A 105 -0.04 -13.11 4.22
CA HIS A 105 -1.19 -13.12 3.33
C HIS A 105 -1.57 -14.56 3.03
N MET A 106 -2.73 -15.00 3.54
CA MET A 106 -3.16 -16.40 3.52
C MET A 106 -4.49 -16.54 2.77
N LYS A 107 -4.52 -17.41 1.77
CA LYS A 107 -5.71 -17.70 0.95
C LYS A 107 -6.23 -19.12 1.11
N HIS A 108 -5.36 -20.08 1.38
CA HIS A 108 -5.71 -21.50 1.47
C HIS A 108 -5.66 -22.02 2.90
N ARG A 109 -6.52 -22.97 3.21
CA ARG A 109 -6.57 -23.60 4.54
C ARG A 109 -5.26 -24.30 4.93
N GLY A 110 -4.45 -24.74 3.96
CA GLY A 110 -3.13 -25.31 4.23
C GLY A 110 -2.20 -24.37 4.99
N SER A 111 -2.32 -23.06 4.77
CA SER A 111 -1.50 -22.03 5.44
C SER A 111 -1.86 -21.85 6.93
N LEU A 112 -2.98 -22.39 7.41
CA LEU A 112 -3.36 -22.36 8.83
C LEU A 112 -2.33 -23.06 9.72
N GLN A 113 -1.77 -24.18 9.27
CA GLN A 113 -0.75 -24.90 10.04
C GLN A 113 0.50 -24.04 10.26
N LEU A 114 0.89 -23.27 9.24
CA LEU A 114 1.98 -22.31 9.35
C LEU A 114 1.67 -21.25 10.41
N PHE A 115 0.45 -20.69 10.39
CA PHE A 115 0.02 -19.71 11.38
C PHE A 115 0.00 -20.29 12.79
N ASP A 116 -0.52 -21.49 12.99
CA ASP A 116 -0.55 -22.16 14.28
C ASP A 116 0.85 -22.37 14.87
N GLN A 117 1.83 -22.70 14.02
CA GLN A 117 3.22 -22.82 14.44
C GLN A 117 3.81 -21.46 14.81
N LEU A 118 3.57 -20.42 13.99
CA LEU A 118 4.02 -19.07 14.30
C LEU A 118 3.48 -18.56 15.63
N VAL A 119 2.19 -18.80 15.92
CA VAL A 119 1.56 -18.45 17.19
C VAL A 119 2.26 -19.12 18.37
N SER A 120 2.74 -20.33 18.19
CA SER A 120 3.38 -21.10 19.28
C SER A 120 4.79 -20.65 19.61
N VAL A 121 5.50 -19.94 18.72
CA VAL A 121 6.93 -19.61 18.88
C VAL A 121 7.28 -18.13 18.76
N CYS A 122 6.40 -17.30 18.19
CA CYS A 122 6.64 -15.87 18.03
C CYS A 122 6.14 -15.10 19.26
N TYR A 123 7.03 -14.77 20.19
CA TYR A 123 6.69 -14.03 21.42
C TYR A 123 7.28 -12.61 21.49
N GLY A 124 7.99 -12.19 20.48
CA GLY A 124 8.70 -10.91 20.49
C GLY A 124 8.45 -10.07 19.26
N THR A 125 7.34 -10.33 18.57
CA THR A 125 6.94 -9.60 17.36
C THR A 125 6.58 -8.16 17.71
N VAL A 126 7.14 -7.23 16.94
CA VAL A 126 6.93 -5.77 17.07
C VAL A 126 5.95 -5.28 16.01
N CYS A 127 6.09 -5.77 14.78
CA CYS A 127 5.22 -5.42 13.66
C CYS A 127 4.51 -6.68 13.16
N PHE A 128 3.19 -6.61 13.09
CA PHE A 128 2.34 -7.70 12.60
C PHE A 128 1.39 -7.20 11.52
N ALA A 129 1.41 -7.86 10.37
CA ALA A 129 0.48 -7.61 9.29
C ALA A 129 -0.16 -8.92 8.82
N LEU A 130 -1.48 -8.91 8.66
CA LEU A 130 -2.27 -10.07 8.31
C LEU A 130 -3.40 -9.69 7.34
N CYS A 131 -3.42 -10.34 6.19
CA CYS A 131 -4.53 -10.35 5.25
C CYS A 131 -5.02 -11.79 5.07
N VAL A 132 -6.32 -12.02 5.12
CA VAL A 132 -6.88 -13.37 5.13
C VAL A 132 -8.08 -13.49 4.21
N ASP A 133 -8.14 -14.55 3.42
CA ASP A 133 -9.32 -14.87 2.62
C ASP A 133 -10.48 -15.35 3.50
N SER A 134 -11.70 -15.09 3.06
CA SER A 134 -12.96 -15.47 3.75
C SER A 134 -13.06 -16.96 4.12
N ASN A 135 -12.43 -17.84 3.32
CA ASN A 135 -12.41 -19.29 3.57
C ASN A 135 -11.64 -19.69 4.84
N ILE A 136 -10.64 -18.89 5.22
CA ILE A 136 -9.84 -19.09 6.43
C ILE A 136 -10.57 -18.52 7.63
N LEU A 137 -11.23 -17.38 7.46
CA LEU A 137 -11.99 -16.72 8.51
C LEU A 137 -13.13 -17.57 9.08
N ALA A 138 -13.67 -18.49 8.29
CA ALA A 138 -14.71 -19.42 8.72
C ALA A 138 -14.17 -20.49 9.69
N VAL A 139 -12.86 -20.55 9.94
CA VAL A 139 -12.25 -21.56 10.82
C VAL A 139 -12.12 -21.00 12.24
N ASP A 140 -12.89 -21.54 13.19
CA ASP A 140 -12.90 -21.05 14.58
C ASP A 140 -11.52 -21.11 15.27
N SER A 141 -10.71 -22.13 14.97
CA SER A 141 -9.36 -22.26 15.53
C SER A 141 -8.44 -21.10 15.12
N PHE A 142 -8.62 -20.57 13.93
CA PHE A 142 -7.84 -19.40 13.46
C PHE A 142 -8.04 -18.19 14.38
N LYS A 143 -9.30 -17.85 14.69
CA LYS A 143 -9.63 -16.70 15.55
C LYS A 143 -9.06 -16.89 16.96
N VAL A 144 -9.18 -18.09 17.52
CA VAL A 144 -8.62 -18.43 18.83
C VAL A 144 -7.10 -18.26 18.82
N ASN A 145 -6.42 -18.71 17.77
CA ASN A 145 -4.97 -18.60 17.66
C ASN A 145 -4.50 -17.17 17.40
N LEU A 146 -5.24 -16.39 16.61
CA LEU A 146 -4.96 -14.96 16.45
C LEU A 146 -5.07 -14.22 17.81
N TYR A 147 -6.08 -14.54 18.59
CA TYR A 147 -6.24 -13.99 19.96
C TYR A 147 -5.06 -14.36 20.86
N LYS A 148 -4.63 -15.63 20.85
CA LYS A 148 -3.44 -16.09 21.60
C LYS A 148 -2.18 -15.39 21.15
N PHE A 149 -2.01 -15.18 19.82
CA PHE A 149 -0.88 -14.44 19.28
C PHE A 149 -0.80 -13.04 19.86
N PHE A 150 -1.91 -12.31 19.86
CA PHE A 150 -1.96 -10.97 20.45
C PHE A 150 -1.71 -10.97 21.97
N GLN A 151 -2.21 -11.97 22.69
CA GLN A 151 -1.92 -12.08 24.13
C GLN A 151 -0.45 -12.35 24.42
N GLY A 152 0.21 -13.15 23.58
CA GLY A 152 1.62 -13.50 23.75
C GLY A 152 2.60 -12.40 23.33
N ASN A 153 2.18 -11.45 22.47
CA ASN A 153 3.04 -10.43 21.87
C ASN A 153 2.80 -9.04 22.47
N THR A 154 3.22 -8.82 23.70
CA THR A 154 3.08 -7.54 24.41
C THR A 154 4.00 -6.44 23.87
N GLN A 155 4.89 -6.76 22.93
CA GLN A 155 5.85 -5.83 22.32
C GLN A 155 5.30 -5.18 21.03
N LEU A 156 4.08 -5.49 20.62
CA LEU A 156 3.50 -4.99 19.37
C LEU A 156 3.38 -3.46 19.38
N GLU A 157 3.97 -2.85 18.37
CA GLU A 157 3.93 -1.41 18.08
C GLU A 157 3.09 -1.11 16.84
N VAL A 158 3.05 -2.07 15.89
CA VAL A 158 2.32 -1.96 14.63
C VAL A 158 1.46 -3.20 14.44
N ILE A 159 0.18 -2.99 14.21
CA ILE A 159 -0.78 -4.04 13.83
C ILE A 159 -1.51 -3.61 12.58
N SER A 160 -1.51 -4.47 11.58
CA SER A 160 -2.28 -4.33 10.35
C SER A 160 -3.09 -5.61 10.15
N VAL A 161 -4.40 -5.50 10.11
CA VAL A 161 -5.30 -6.63 9.81
C VAL A 161 -6.32 -6.22 8.76
N GLU A 162 -6.41 -7.04 7.71
CA GLU A 162 -7.36 -6.85 6.64
C GLU A 162 -8.26 -8.07 6.51
N ASP A 163 -9.56 -7.81 6.32
CA ASP A 163 -10.60 -8.82 6.13
C ASP A 163 -10.79 -9.77 7.33
N VAL A 164 -10.35 -9.42 8.51
CA VAL A 164 -10.51 -10.23 9.72
C VAL A 164 -11.81 -9.86 10.45
N ASP A 165 -12.77 -10.78 10.54
CA ASP A 165 -14.01 -10.56 11.29
C ASP A 165 -13.83 -10.98 12.76
N PHE A 166 -13.80 -9.98 13.64
CA PHE A 166 -13.74 -10.17 15.10
C PHE A 166 -15.12 -10.36 15.75
N LYS A 167 -16.18 -10.61 14.95
CA LYS A 167 -17.56 -10.81 15.43
C LYS A 167 -17.80 -12.16 16.09
N THR A 168 -17.15 -12.47 17.16
CA THR A 168 -17.62 -13.54 18.04
C THR A 168 -18.30 -12.94 19.29
N ARG A 169 -19.22 -13.69 19.89
CA ARG A 169 -20.27 -13.22 20.82
C ARG A 169 -19.83 -12.35 22.01
N ASN A 170 -18.53 -12.20 22.29
CA ASN A 170 -17.98 -11.38 23.39
C ASN A 170 -16.57 -10.86 23.09
N GLU A 171 -16.07 -10.91 21.85
CA GLU A 171 -14.68 -10.59 21.57
C GLU A 171 -14.51 -9.09 21.30
N GLN A 172 -14.11 -8.43 22.32
CA GLN A 172 -13.40 -7.16 22.25
C GLN A 172 -11.96 -7.44 21.76
N LEU A 173 -11.31 -6.45 21.16
CA LEU A 173 -9.85 -6.51 20.98
C LEU A 173 -9.22 -7.01 22.29
N PRO A 174 -8.25 -7.93 22.23
CA PRO A 174 -7.65 -8.46 23.45
C PRO A 174 -7.27 -7.35 24.41
N LEU A 175 -7.66 -7.46 25.66
CA LEU A 175 -7.33 -6.48 26.70
C LEU A 175 -5.82 -6.23 26.78
N SER A 176 -5.00 -7.24 26.44
CA SER A 176 -3.54 -7.11 26.33
C SER A 176 -3.08 -6.10 25.28
N LEU A 177 -3.80 -5.97 24.16
CA LEU A 177 -3.54 -4.93 23.17
C LEU A 177 -4.02 -3.56 23.64
N ILE A 178 -5.18 -3.52 24.29
CA ILE A 178 -5.78 -2.29 24.80
C ILE A 178 -4.90 -1.67 25.88
N HIS A 179 -4.30 -2.48 26.73
CA HIS A 179 -3.39 -2.03 27.79
C HIS A 179 -1.93 -1.90 27.33
N SER A 180 -1.65 -2.20 26.06
CA SER A 180 -0.33 -2.01 25.49
C SER A 180 -0.08 -0.52 25.24
N ASN A 181 0.71 0.11 26.10
CA ASN A 181 1.18 1.49 25.89
C ASN A 181 2.21 1.58 24.73
N ARG A 182 2.43 0.52 23.96
CA ARG A 182 3.40 0.48 22.86
C ARG A 182 2.79 0.63 21.50
N LEU A 183 1.49 0.29 21.33
CA LEU A 183 0.85 0.33 20.05
C LEU A 183 0.72 1.77 19.53
N THR A 184 1.44 2.04 18.44
CA THR A 184 1.48 3.35 17.78
C THR A 184 0.71 3.37 16.47
N LYS A 185 0.61 2.21 15.79
CA LYS A 185 -0.09 2.07 14.51
C LYS A 185 -1.06 0.91 14.54
N LEU A 186 -2.30 1.17 14.17
CA LEU A 186 -3.36 0.17 14.08
C LEU A 186 -4.13 0.33 12.77
N TRP A 187 -4.04 -0.66 11.90
CA TRP A 187 -4.76 -0.71 10.64
C TRP A 187 -5.77 -1.84 10.68
N MET A 188 -7.06 -1.50 10.60
CA MET A 188 -8.18 -2.44 10.66
C MET A 188 -9.11 -2.21 9.49
N VAL A 189 -8.78 -2.82 8.35
CA VAL A 189 -9.55 -2.65 7.11
C VAL A 189 -10.46 -3.84 6.89
N ASN A 190 -11.75 -3.59 6.62
CA ASN A 190 -12.81 -4.61 6.53
C ASN A 190 -12.90 -5.54 7.75
N SER A 191 -12.33 -5.11 8.85
CA SER A 191 -12.32 -5.87 10.11
C SER A 191 -13.44 -5.34 10.98
N PHE A 192 -14.56 -6.03 11.00
CA PHE A 192 -15.76 -5.52 11.66
C PHE A 192 -15.73 -5.78 13.16
N CYS A 193 -15.77 -4.68 13.91
CA CYS A 193 -15.95 -4.67 15.35
C CYS A 193 -16.90 -3.55 15.75
N SER A 194 -18.18 -3.64 15.38
CA SER A 194 -19.14 -2.55 15.65
C SER A 194 -19.21 -2.15 17.14
N ASN A 195 -18.97 -3.06 18.07
CA ASN A 195 -19.00 -2.78 19.51
C ASN A 195 -17.60 -2.65 20.15
N SER A 196 -16.52 -3.01 19.47
CA SER A 196 -15.17 -3.00 20.04
C SER A 196 -14.37 -1.74 19.73
N LEU A 197 -14.86 -0.88 18.84
CA LEU A 197 -14.18 0.39 18.52
C LEU A 197 -14.10 1.32 19.74
N SER A 198 -15.05 1.25 20.67
CA SER A 198 -14.99 2.03 21.91
C SER A 198 -13.73 1.73 22.74
N ASN A 199 -13.22 0.51 22.66
CA ASN A 199 -12.01 0.12 23.38
C ASN A 199 -10.73 0.73 22.82
N LEU A 200 -10.74 1.19 21.55
CA LEU A 200 -9.63 1.94 20.96
C LEU A 200 -9.36 3.26 21.69
N MET A 201 -10.34 3.78 22.43
CA MET A 201 -10.16 5.00 23.25
C MET A 201 -9.05 4.82 24.32
N TYR A 202 -8.72 3.61 24.71
CA TYR A 202 -7.67 3.32 25.68
C TYR A 202 -6.27 3.27 25.08
N LEU A 203 -6.12 3.30 23.76
CA LEU A 203 -4.83 3.29 23.06
C LEU A 203 -4.20 4.70 23.07
N VAL A 204 -3.62 5.07 24.19
CA VAL A 204 -3.14 6.46 24.46
C VAL A 204 -1.98 6.91 23.59
N ASN A 205 -1.22 5.98 22.99
CA ASN A 205 -0.06 6.28 22.16
C ASN A 205 -0.30 6.04 20.66
N LEU A 206 -1.56 5.80 20.26
CA LEU A 206 -1.91 5.54 18.88
C LEU A 206 -1.76 6.81 18.04
N THR A 207 -0.77 6.82 17.14
CA THR A 207 -0.47 7.96 16.25
C THR A 207 -1.05 7.79 14.87
N GLU A 208 -1.27 6.54 14.45
CA GLU A 208 -1.74 6.21 13.10
C GLU A 208 -2.85 5.14 13.18
N LEU A 209 -3.97 5.42 12.53
CA LEU A 209 -5.16 4.56 12.51
C LEU A 209 -5.66 4.41 11.07
N ALA A 210 -5.95 3.17 10.65
CA ALA A 210 -6.63 2.92 9.38
C ALA A 210 -7.95 2.20 9.62
N LEU A 211 -9.02 2.75 9.06
CA LEU A 211 -10.40 2.24 9.17
C LEU A 211 -11.13 2.33 7.82
N CYS A 212 -12.19 1.53 7.69
CA CYS A 212 -13.17 1.74 6.61
C CYS A 212 -14.11 2.91 6.91
N PRO A 213 -14.71 3.55 5.90
CA PRO A 213 -15.64 4.66 6.08
C PRO A 213 -16.81 4.36 7.03
N ASN A 214 -17.36 3.15 6.96
CA ASN A 214 -18.47 2.68 7.82
C ASN A 214 -18.06 2.40 9.27
N SER A 215 -16.76 2.38 9.56
CA SER A 215 -16.21 2.19 10.92
C SER A 215 -15.83 3.51 11.59
N LEU A 216 -16.03 4.64 10.92
CA LEU A 216 -15.71 5.95 11.48
C LEU A 216 -16.71 6.34 12.59
N ASN A 217 -16.21 6.60 13.77
CA ASN A 217 -17.01 7.02 14.91
C ASN A 217 -16.55 8.39 15.41
N PHE A 218 -17.49 9.35 15.50
CA PHE A 218 -17.20 10.73 15.89
C PHE A 218 -16.52 10.82 17.26
N SER A 219 -17.12 10.18 18.27
CA SER A 219 -16.63 10.25 19.65
C SER A 219 -15.22 9.66 19.79
N LEU A 220 -14.99 8.51 19.12
CA LEU A 220 -13.68 7.87 19.09
C LEU A 220 -12.63 8.79 18.44
N LEU A 221 -12.94 9.36 17.26
CA LEU A 221 -11.98 10.20 16.54
C LEU A 221 -11.67 11.49 17.28
N CYS A 222 -12.68 12.14 17.89
CA CYS A 222 -12.43 13.30 18.76
C CYS A 222 -11.49 12.94 19.91
N HIS A 223 -11.74 11.81 20.59
CA HIS A 223 -10.93 11.40 21.71
C HIS A 223 -9.48 11.11 21.30
N LEU A 224 -9.27 10.34 20.23
CA LEU A 224 -7.93 10.00 19.77
C LEU A 224 -7.19 11.22 19.19
N ALA A 225 -7.87 12.07 18.41
CA ALA A 225 -7.27 13.27 17.83
C ALA A 225 -6.85 14.29 18.87
N SER A 226 -7.60 14.42 19.98
CA SER A 226 -7.22 15.29 21.09
C SER A 226 -5.96 14.82 21.86
N ARG A 227 -5.55 13.56 21.68
CA ARG A 227 -4.42 12.96 22.39
C ARG A 227 -3.21 12.73 21.47
N SER A 228 -3.24 11.66 20.73
CA SER A 228 -2.05 11.13 20.04
C SER A 228 -2.22 10.96 18.55
N LEU A 229 -3.44 10.77 18.06
CA LEU A 229 -3.69 10.48 16.64
C LEU A 229 -3.25 11.65 15.75
N ARG A 230 -2.41 11.35 14.77
CA ARG A 230 -1.87 12.32 13.80
C ARG A 230 -2.25 11.96 12.38
N VAL A 231 -2.39 10.65 12.11
CA VAL A 231 -2.65 10.13 10.76
C VAL A 231 -3.86 9.20 10.82
N LEU A 232 -4.86 9.50 10.01
CA LEU A 232 -6.02 8.65 9.79
C LEU A 232 -6.05 8.21 8.32
N HIS A 233 -5.95 6.91 8.07
CA HIS A 233 -6.20 6.34 6.76
C HIS A 233 -7.66 5.89 6.68
N ILE A 234 -8.35 6.31 5.64
CA ILE A 234 -9.71 5.86 5.33
C ILE A 234 -9.60 4.98 4.09
N VAL A 235 -9.93 3.71 4.23
CA VAL A 235 -9.78 2.72 3.17
C VAL A 235 -11.14 2.23 2.72
N ALA A 236 -11.55 2.62 1.52
CA ALA A 236 -12.75 2.14 0.86
C ALA A 236 -12.35 1.22 -0.28
N ASN A 237 -12.71 -0.06 -0.21
CA ASN A 237 -12.43 -1.04 -1.25
C ASN A 237 -13.71 -1.77 -1.67
N SER A 238 -13.60 -2.72 -2.62
CA SER A 238 -14.75 -3.46 -3.15
C SER A 238 -15.52 -4.29 -2.11
N LYS A 239 -14.94 -4.53 -0.95
CA LYS A 239 -15.57 -5.26 0.17
C LYS A 239 -16.25 -4.30 1.17
N THR A 240 -15.98 -2.99 1.07
CA THR A 240 -16.61 -1.99 1.91
C THR A 240 -18.07 -1.82 1.47
N LYS A 241 -19.00 -2.29 2.30
CA LYS A 241 -20.44 -2.21 2.03
C LYS A 241 -21.03 -0.97 2.69
N ASP A 242 -22.05 -0.39 2.05
CA ASP A 242 -22.96 0.60 2.65
C ASP A 242 -22.30 1.79 3.36
N PHE A 243 -21.18 2.28 2.83
CA PHE A 243 -20.43 3.38 3.45
C PHE A 243 -21.14 4.74 3.40
N TYR A 244 -22.35 4.78 2.82
CA TYR A 244 -23.15 6.01 2.67
C TYR A 244 -23.98 6.35 3.89
N GLN A 245 -24.43 5.34 4.65
CA GLN A 245 -25.48 5.53 5.64
C GLN A 245 -25.00 6.18 6.94
N GLU A 246 -23.70 6.07 7.27
CA GLU A 246 -23.16 6.55 8.54
C GLU A 246 -21.95 7.50 8.39
N ALA A 247 -21.79 8.12 7.22
CA ALA A 247 -20.67 9.03 7.01
C ALA A 247 -20.72 10.22 7.98
N LEU A 248 -19.58 10.53 8.58
CA LEU A 248 -19.44 11.71 9.43
C LEU A 248 -19.81 12.98 8.66
N SER A 249 -20.63 13.84 9.26
CA SER A 249 -21.02 15.12 8.67
C SER A 249 -19.85 16.10 8.64
N ASP A 250 -19.97 17.16 7.85
CA ASP A 250 -18.98 18.24 7.83
C ASP A 250 -18.82 18.92 9.20
N TYR A 251 -19.89 19.02 9.98
CA TYR A 251 -19.86 19.49 11.36
C TYR A 251 -18.98 18.59 12.24
N HIS A 252 -19.11 17.27 12.11
CA HIS A 252 -18.27 16.32 12.86
C HIS A 252 -16.80 16.49 12.51
N TRP A 253 -16.46 16.66 11.24
CA TRP A 253 -15.07 16.88 10.82
C TRP A 253 -14.49 18.19 11.34
N ARG A 254 -15.27 19.28 11.34
CA ARG A 254 -14.82 20.54 11.96
C ARG A 254 -14.47 20.37 13.44
N GLU A 255 -15.32 19.65 14.18
CA GLU A 255 -15.07 19.42 15.60
C GLU A 255 -13.87 18.49 15.83
N ILE A 256 -13.69 17.42 15.04
CA ILE A 256 -12.50 16.55 15.11
C ILE A 256 -11.22 17.37 14.87
N CYS A 257 -11.21 18.22 13.83
CA CYS A 257 -10.05 19.07 13.53
C CYS A 257 -9.80 20.12 14.60
N ARG A 258 -10.83 20.61 15.27
CA ARG A 258 -10.68 21.53 16.40
C ARG A 258 -10.00 20.85 17.60
N GLN A 259 -10.32 19.60 17.86
CA GLN A 259 -9.72 18.79 18.91
C GLN A 259 -8.28 18.34 18.56
N GLY A 260 -8.02 18.02 17.30
CA GLY A 260 -6.75 17.53 16.81
C GLY A 260 -6.23 18.34 15.61
N SER A 261 -5.68 19.52 15.86
CA SER A 261 -5.24 20.46 14.81
C SER A 261 -4.19 19.93 13.84
N ASN A 262 -3.50 18.84 14.22
CA ASN A 262 -2.45 18.20 13.41
C ASN A 262 -2.90 16.88 12.76
N LEU A 263 -4.19 16.59 12.78
CA LEU A 263 -4.73 15.40 12.13
C LEU A 263 -4.58 15.53 10.60
N ARG A 264 -4.08 14.49 9.97
CA ARG A 264 -3.96 14.33 8.52
C ARG A 264 -4.78 13.13 8.09
N VAL A 265 -5.48 13.26 6.98
CA VAL A 265 -6.31 12.17 6.45
C VAL A 265 -5.80 11.73 5.09
N HIS A 266 -5.57 10.43 4.96
CA HIS A 266 -5.18 9.76 3.74
C HIS A 266 -6.32 8.85 3.28
N CYS A 267 -6.85 9.08 2.09
CA CYS A 267 -7.96 8.31 1.55
C CYS A 267 -7.47 7.33 0.48
N HIS A 268 -7.72 6.05 0.71
CA HIS A 268 -7.42 4.96 -0.22
C HIS A 268 -8.73 4.44 -0.79
N LEU A 269 -8.93 4.64 -2.09
CA LEU A 269 -10.20 4.44 -2.76
C LEU A 269 -10.08 3.33 -3.80
N GLY A 270 -10.65 2.17 -3.50
CA GLY A 270 -10.57 0.96 -4.31
C GLY A 270 -11.93 0.39 -4.68
N VAL A 271 -12.86 1.19 -5.15
CA VAL A 271 -14.26 0.82 -5.43
C VAL A 271 -14.47 0.55 -6.91
N ASN A 272 -15.20 -0.53 -7.24
CA ASN A 272 -15.43 -0.97 -8.63
C ASN A 272 -16.72 -0.39 -9.27
N HIS A 273 -17.17 0.80 -8.88
CA HIS A 273 -18.36 1.43 -9.47
C HIS A 273 -18.15 2.92 -9.74
N GLU A 274 -19.02 3.51 -10.57
CA GLU A 274 -19.04 4.95 -10.77
C GLU A 274 -19.29 5.66 -9.44
N TRP A 275 -18.45 6.64 -9.16
CA TRP A 275 -18.63 7.52 -8.02
C TRP A 275 -19.80 8.46 -8.28
N THR A 276 -20.87 8.28 -7.54
CA THR A 276 -22.02 9.19 -7.54
C THR A 276 -21.91 10.18 -6.39
N GLU A 277 -22.68 11.25 -6.43
CA GLU A 277 -22.74 12.23 -5.32
C GLU A 277 -23.12 11.61 -3.97
N LYS A 278 -23.82 10.47 -3.99
CA LYS A 278 -24.21 9.74 -2.78
C LYS A 278 -23.04 9.00 -2.13
N ASP A 279 -22.00 8.72 -2.91
CA ASP A 279 -20.85 7.93 -2.48
C ASP A 279 -19.80 8.75 -1.72
N ILE A 280 -20.07 10.04 -1.49
CA ILE A 280 -19.07 10.96 -0.97
C ILE A 280 -19.10 10.97 0.55
N PHE A 281 -18.25 10.16 1.15
CA PHE A 281 -17.89 10.35 2.56
C PHE A 281 -16.89 11.52 2.75
N LEU A 282 -16.27 11.98 1.69
CA LEU A 282 -15.37 13.14 1.67
C LEU A 282 -16.16 14.42 1.95
N LYS A 283 -15.81 15.14 2.99
CA LYS A 283 -16.51 16.38 3.43
C LYS A 283 -15.55 17.58 3.36
N PRO A 284 -16.05 18.79 3.07
CA PRO A 284 -15.21 19.98 2.90
C PRO A 284 -14.24 20.27 4.04
N SER A 285 -14.64 20.01 5.28
CA SER A 285 -13.81 20.27 6.47
C SER A 285 -12.86 19.12 6.84
N MET A 286 -12.83 18.05 6.06
CA MET A 286 -11.93 16.93 6.27
C MET A 286 -10.49 17.32 5.87
N PRO A 287 -9.47 17.11 6.72
CA PRO A 287 -8.09 17.53 6.44
C PRO A 287 -7.38 16.51 5.53
N VAL A 288 -7.86 16.38 4.30
CA VAL A 288 -7.32 15.41 3.32
C VAL A 288 -5.96 15.86 2.83
N GLN A 289 -4.96 15.02 3.08
CA GLN A 289 -3.59 15.20 2.62
C GLN A 289 -3.25 14.31 1.42
N SER A 290 -3.85 13.12 1.35
CA SER A 290 -3.63 12.19 0.24
C SER A 290 -4.92 11.61 -0.28
N LEU A 291 -5.03 11.54 -1.61
CA LEU A 291 -6.06 10.81 -2.33
C LEU A 291 -5.41 9.78 -3.23
N ILE A 292 -5.69 8.52 -2.98
CA ILE A 292 -5.09 7.38 -3.64
C ILE A 292 -6.19 6.49 -4.22
N PHE A 293 -6.27 6.40 -5.52
CA PHE A 293 -7.23 5.58 -6.26
C PHE A 293 -6.61 4.26 -6.67
N CYS A 294 -7.06 3.15 -6.04
CA CYS A 294 -6.45 1.82 -6.16
C CYS A 294 -7.11 0.90 -7.21
N LYS A 295 -8.31 1.21 -7.67
CA LYS A 295 -9.07 0.43 -8.67
C LYS A 295 -9.78 1.36 -9.63
N ILE A 296 -10.26 0.77 -10.75
CA ILE A 296 -10.94 1.48 -11.81
C ILE A 296 -12.15 2.18 -11.24
N LEU A 297 -12.02 3.46 -11.18
CA LEU A 297 -13.14 4.36 -11.06
C LEU A 297 -13.29 5.01 -12.43
N LEU A 298 -14.47 4.95 -13.00
CA LEU A 298 -14.84 5.92 -14.01
C LEU A 298 -14.91 7.27 -13.25
N LEU A 299 -13.79 7.98 -13.25
CA LEU A 299 -13.71 9.27 -12.57
C LEU A 299 -14.58 10.26 -13.34
N ASN A 300 -15.64 10.72 -12.70
CA ASN A 300 -16.37 11.88 -13.19
C ASN A 300 -15.53 13.13 -12.87
N TYR A 301 -14.67 13.54 -13.80
CA TYR A 301 -13.72 14.65 -13.62
C TYR A 301 -14.38 15.97 -13.19
N PRO A 302 -15.52 16.44 -13.77
CA PRO A 302 -16.20 17.64 -13.31
C PRO A 302 -16.60 17.60 -11.84
N HIS A 303 -17.11 16.46 -11.39
CA HIS A 303 -17.48 16.26 -10.00
C HIS A 303 -16.27 16.22 -9.07
N LEU A 304 -15.22 15.51 -9.49
CA LEU A 304 -13.97 15.41 -8.76
C LEU A 304 -13.27 16.78 -8.65
N THR A 305 -13.32 17.61 -9.69
CA THR A 305 -12.81 18.98 -9.66
C THR A 305 -13.49 19.79 -8.57
N SER A 306 -14.84 19.77 -8.51
CA SER A 306 -15.59 20.49 -7.48
C SER A 306 -15.24 20.01 -6.07
N LEU A 307 -15.08 18.70 -5.88
CA LEU A 307 -14.69 18.11 -4.61
C LEU A 307 -13.29 18.54 -4.18
N LEU A 308 -12.32 18.48 -5.08
CA LEU A 308 -10.92 18.77 -4.79
C LEU A 308 -10.67 20.24 -4.47
N CYS A 309 -11.53 21.16 -4.92
CA CYS A 309 -11.48 22.56 -4.49
C CYS A 309 -11.52 22.73 -2.97
N ASN A 310 -12.10 21.78 -2.23
CA ASN A 310 -12.12 21.83 -0.77
C ASN A 310 -10.76 21.53 -0.13
N TYR A 311 -9.87 20.81 -0.84
CA TYR A 311 -8.61 20.27 -0.28
C TYR A 311 -7.37 20.95 -0.81
N HIS A 312 -7.49 21.97 -1.64
CA HIS A 312 -6.37 22.66 -2.30
C HIS A 312 -5.27 23.13 -1.33
N LYS A 313 -5.62 23.45 -0.07
CA LYS A 313 -4.67 23.90 0.95
C LYS A 313 -3.98 22.77 1.70
N SER A 314 -4.47 21.55 1.62
CA SER A 314 -3.97 20.41 2.41
C SER A 314 -3.47 19.25 1.57
N LEU A 315 -3.83 19.18 0.28
CA LEU A 315 -3.50 18.06 -0.58
C LEU A 315 -2.01 18.07 -0.96
N GLU A 316 -1.31 17.03 -0.53
CA GLU A 316 0.11 16.81 -0.84
C GLU A 316 0.32 15.65 -1.81
N THR A 317 -0.63 14.70 -1.87
CA THR A 317 -0.50 13.49 -2.69
C THR A 317 -1.78 13.19 -3.45
N PHE A 318 -1.66 13.05 -4.76
CA PHE A 318 -2.72 12.56 -5.62
C PHE A 318 -2.19 11.40 -6.47
N ILE A 319 -2.78 10.21 -6.31
CA ILE A 319 -2.35 9.00 -6.99
C ILE A 319 -3.54 8.30 -7.63
N ASP A 320 -3.49 8.10 -8.92
CA ASP A 320 -4.38 7.22 -9.67
C ASP A 320 -3.57 6.08 -10.28
N TYR A 321 -3.61 4.91 -9.63
CA TYR A 321 -2.91 3.71 -10.10
C TYR A 321 -3.84 2.52 -10.34
N SER A 322 -5.10 2.77 -10.55
CA SER A 322 -6.08 1.71 -10.72
C SER A 322 -5.64 0.69 -11.77
N MET A 323 -5.49 -0.55 -11.31
CA MET A 323 -4.97 -1.66 -12.10
C MET A 323 -6.07 -2.34 -12.91
N ASP A 324 -6.54 -1.77 -14.00
CA ASP A 324 -7.25 -2.58 -14.99
C ASP A 324 -6.29 -3.08 -16.06
N LEU A 325 -6.05 -4.39 -16.00
CA LEU A 325 -5.12 -5.09 -16.90
C LEU A 325 -5.72 -5.35 -18.29
N GLY A 326 -6.99 -5.06 -18.48
CA GLY A 326 -7.66 -5.42 -19.72
C GLY A 326 -8.61 -4.38 -20.28
N SER A 327 -8.31 -3.80 -21.37
CA SER A 327 -9.26 -3.25 -22.33
C SER A 327 -9.68 -1.79 -22.32
N TYR A 328 -9.02 -0.88 -21.62
CA TYR A 328 -9.24 0.51 -22.03
C TYR A 328 -8.49 0.76 -23.35
N SER A 329 -9.27 1.00 -24.39
CA SER A 329 -8.74 1.32 -25.70
C SER A 329 -7.76 2.50 -25.56
N ILE A 330 -6.59 2.37 -26.15
CA ILE A 330 -5.60 3.44 -26.29
C ILE A 330 -6.21 4.62 -27.09
N HIS A 331 -7.38 4.43 -27.66
CA HIS A 331 -8.11 5.39 -28.48
C HIS A 331 -9.01 6.28 -27.61
N SER A 332 -8.38 7.15 -26.79
CA SER A 332 -9.11 8.31 -26.26
C SER A 332 -9.25 9.33 -27.38
N THR A 333 -10.43 9.91 -27.52
CA THR A 333 -10.65 11.04 -28.43
C THR A 333 -9.86 12.27 -27.93
N GLU A 334 -9.54 13.17 -28.82
CA GLU A 334 -8.85 14.43 -28.42
C GLU A 334 -9.62 15.19 -27.34
N GLU A 335 -10.95 15.20 -27.42
CA GLU A 335 -11.83 15.88 -26.44
C GLU A 335 -11.77 15.19 -25.07
N GLU A 336 -11.70 13.87 -25.02
CA GLU A 336 -11.52 13.13 -23.77
C GLU A 336 -10.16 13.44 -23.13
N ILE A 337 -9.11 13.52 -23.93
CA ILE A 337 -7.76 13.92 -23.45
C ILE A 337 -7.81 15.33 -22.90
N LYS A 338 -8.39 16.30 -23.63
CA LYS A 338 -8.53 17.70 -23.17
C LYS A 338 -9.29 17.80 -21.84
N ASN A 339 -10.35 17.03 -21.64
CA ASN A 339 -11.12 17.03 -20.40
C ASN A 339 -10.28 16.51 -19.21
N LYS A 340 -9.46 15.48 -19.42
CA LYS A 340 -8.55 14.95 -18.41
C LYS A 340 -7.44 15.95 -18.09
N GLU A 341 -6.89 16.59 -19.12
CA GLU A 341 -5.86 17.64 -18.97
C GLU A 341 -6.37 18.84 -18.20
N ARG A 342 -7.57 19.33 -18.52
CA ARG A 342 -8.20 20.42 -17.75
C ARG A 342 -8.28 20.07 -16.26
N PHE A 343 -8.76 18.89 -15.96
CA PHE A 343 -8.86 18.43 -14.57
C PHE A 343 -7.50 18.43 -13.86
N ILE A 344 -6.49 17.75 -14.43
CA ILE A 344 -5.21 17.57 -13.74
C ILE A 344 -4.41 18.87 -13.65
N ILE A 345 -4.47 19.73 -14.67
CA ILE A 345 -3.85 21.05 -14.65
C ILE A 345 -4.49 21.93 -13.58
N GLN A 346 -5.84 21.96 -13.49
CA GLN A 346 -6.53 22.71 -12.46
C GLN A 346 -6.22 22.18 -11.06
N LEU A 347 -6.13 20.86 -10.89
CA LEU A 347 -5.70 20.27 -9.64
C LEU A 347 -4.35 20.80 -9.21
N VAL A 348 -3.35 20.77 -10.11
CA VAL A 348 -1.98 21.20 -9.82
C VAL A 348 -1.92 22.72 -9.56
N GLN A 349 -2.61 23.52 -10.36
CA GLN A 349 -2.69 24.98 -10.18
C GLN A 349 -3.28 25.38 -8.84
N ASN A 350 -4.31 24.66 -8.40
CA ASN A 350 -5.02 24.95 -7.16
C ASN A 350 -4.41 24.30 -5.91
N SER A 351 -3.47 23.38 -6.04
CA SER A 351 -2.87 22.63 -4.93
C SER A 351 -1.37 22.96 -4.77
N PRO A 352 -1.03 24.10 -4.15
CA PRO A 352 0.36 24.56 -4.05
C PRO A 352 1.25 23.66 -3.19
N HIS A 353 0.66 22.79 -2.36
CA HIS A 353 1.38 21.86 -1.50
C HIS A 353 1.49 20.45 -2.10
N LEU A 354 1.01 20.25 -3.33
CA LEU A 354 1.09 18.95 -3.99
C LEU A 354 2.54 18.59 -4.29
N ARG A 355 3.02 17.50 -3.70
CA ARG A 355 4.39 16.99 -3.83
C ARG A 355 4.46 15.73 -4.68
N THR A 356 3.42 14.90 -4.59
CA THR A 356 3.34 13.63 -5.32
C THR A 356 2.14 13.62 -6.24
N LEU A 357 2.40 13.39 -7.51
CA LEU A 357 1.37 13.23 -8.54
C LEU A 357 1.65 11.95 -9.34
N ALA A 358 0.71 11.01 -9.31
CA ALA A 358 0.68 9.85 -10.18
C ALA A 358 -0.63 9.83 -10.97
N PHE A 359 -0.54 9.80 -12.29
CA PHE A 359 -1.71 9.87 -13.15
C PHE A 359 -1.58 8.90 -14.32
N LYS A 360 -2.48 7.90 -14.35
CA LYS A 360 -2.43 6.81 -15.32
C LYS A 360 -3.08 7.13 -16.67
N GLU A 361 -3.88 8.18 -16.73
CA GLU A 361 -4.64 8.51 -17.92
C GLU A 361 -3.78 9.11 -19.04
N VAL A 362 -4.31 9.10 -20.24
CA VAL A 362 -3.62 9.68 -21.39
C VAL A 362 -3.49 11.20 -21.22
N LEU A 363 -2.27 11.72 -21.36
CA LEU A 363 -1.94 13.15 -21.35
C LEU A 363 -1.10 13.51 -22.56
N SER A 364 -1.23 14.75 -23.04
CA SER A 364 -0.25 15.28 -23.97
C SER A 364 1.05 15.64 -23.25
N SER A 365 2.15 15.57 -23.97
CA SER A 365 3.44 16.09 -23.51
C SER A 365 3.38 17.59 -23.18
N GLY A 366 2.56 18.35 -23.89
CA GLY A 366 2.29 19.75 -23.58
C GLY A 366 1.68 19.95 -22.20
N ALA A 367 0.66 19.18 -21.85
CA ALA A 367 0.03 19.20 -20.52
C ALA A 367 1.00 18.77 -19.41
N SER A 368 1.79 17.72 -19.66
CA SER A 368 2.80 17.24 -18.72
C SER A 368 3.86 18.29 -18.42
N LEU A 369 4.35 19.00 -19.44
CA LEU A 369 5.28 20.14 -19.30
C LEU A 369 4.64 21.28 -18.50
N LEU A 370 3.37 21.60 -18.76
CA LEU A 370 2.65 22.64 -18.02
C LEU A 370 2.49 22.28 -16.55
N ILE A 371 2.20 21.02 -16.22
CA ILE A 371 2.14 20.51 -14.85
C ILE A 371 3.45 20.73 -14.12
N ALA A 372 4.57 20.30 -14.71
CA ALA A 372 5.90 20.47 -14.13
C ALA A 372 6.33 21.95 -14.02
N TYR A 373 5.95 22.77 -15.01
CA TYR A 373 6.21 24.20 -14.99
C TYR A 373 5.44 24.93 -13.89
N THR A 374 4.16 24.56 -13.69
CA THR A 374 3.25 25.20 -12.72
C THR A 374 3.63 24.86 -11.28
N ASN A 375 4.01 23.61 -11.00
CA ASN A 375 4.36 23.17 -9.66
C ASN A 375 5.78 22.59 -9.61
N ARG A 376 6.75 23.45 -9.38
CA ARG A 376 8.16 23.08 -9.22
C ARG A 376 8.47 22.40 -7.87
N GLN A 377 7.49 22.30 -6.97
CA GLN A 377 7.63 21.61 -5.68
C GLN A 377 7.27 20.12 -5.79
N LEU A 378 6.86 19.63 -6.97
CA LEU A 378 6.62 18.22 -7.19
C LEU A 378 7.90 17.41 -6.94
N GLU A 379 7.88 16.65 -5.84
CA GLU A 379 8.96 15.74 -5.48
C GLU A 379 8.86 14.43 -6.27
N GLU A 380 7.66 14.06 -6.67
CA GLU A 380 7.39 12.82 -7.42
C GLU A 380 6.31 13.08 -8.49
N LEU A 381 6.66 12.76 -9.72
CA LEU A 381 5.74 12.80 -10.86
C LEU A 381 5.83 11.48 -11.62
N PHE A 382 4.77 10.68 -11.55
CA PHE A 382 4.69 9.36 -12.17
C PHE A 382 3.70 9.40 -13.33
N LEU A 383 4.21 9.26 -14.54
CA LEU A 383 3.42 9.18 -15.77
C LEU A 383 3.81 7.92 -16.54
N LEU A 384 2.82 7.25 -17.15
CA LEU A 384 3.04 6.06 -17.97
C LEU A 384 3.54 6.45 -19.36
N GLU A 385 4.64 5.86 -19.80
CA GLU A 385 5.22 6.07 -21.13
C GLU A 385 4.20 5.82 -22.25
N GLU A 386 3.48 4.72 -22.17
CA GLU A 386 2.45 4.30 -23.14
C GLU A 386 1.22 5.21 -23.18
N ARG A 387 1.11 6.17 -22.24
CA ARG A 387 -0.02 7.11 -22.10
C ARG A 387 0.36 8.55 -22.41
N ILE A 388 1.57 8.80 -22.88
CA ILE A 388 2.00 10.13 -23.30
C ILE A 388 1.79 10.28 -24.81
N VAL A 389 1.00 11.28 -25.18
CA VAL A 389 0.81 11.69 -26.57
C VAL A 389 1.71 12.90 -26.82
N TYR A 390 2.69 12.76 -27.71
CA TYR A 390 3.62 13.86 -28.06
C TYR A 390 2.91 14.91 -28.92
N ALA A 391 2.11 15.73 -28.26
CA ALA A 391 1.28 16.77 -28.86
C ALA A 391 1.08 17.94 -27.87
N ASN A 392 0.49 19.01 -28.35
CA ASN A 392 0.09 20.14 -27.52
C ASN A 392 -1.40 20.45 -27.78
N TYR A 393 -2.26 20.21 -26.78
CA TYR A 393 -3.71 20.47 -26.81
C TYR A 393 -4.12 21.63 -25.89
N LEU A 394 -3.18 22.53 -25.55
CA LEU A 394 -3.38 23.59 -24.55
C LEU A 394 -3.93 24.90 -25.16
N ASP A 395 -4.53 24.86 -26.34
CA ASP A 395 -5.01 26.07 -27.01
C ASP A 395 -6.08 26.84 -26.21
N ASP A 396 -6.87 26.12 -25.43
CA ASP A 396 -7.94 26.67 -24.57
C ASP A 396 -7.43 27.24 -23.24
N PHE A 397 -6.14 27.12 -22.94
CA PHE A 397 -5.57 27.63 -21.70
C PHE A 397 -5.01 29.04 -21.86
N GLU A 398 -5.31 29.91 -20.91
CA GLU A 398 -4.69 31.24 -20.83
C GLU A 398 -3.24 31.13 -20.34
N LEU A 399 -2.31 30.98 -21.27
CA LEU A 399 -0.87 30.87 -21.00
C LEU A 399 -0.15 32.12 -21.49
N SER A 400 0.89 32.53 -20.75
CA SER A 400 1.81 33.56 -21.24
C SER A 400 2.51 33.09 -22.52
N GLU A 401 2.89 34.04 -23.37
CA GLU A 401 3.58 33.73 -24.63
C GLU A 401 4.90 32.96 -24.40
N GLU A 402 5.60 33.27 -23.32
CA GLU A 402 6.84 32.56 -22.93
C GLU A 402 6.57 31.07 -22.66
N VAL A 403 5.51 30.76 -21.90
CA VAL A 403 5.12 29.38 -21.58
C VAL A 403 4.66 28.63 -22.84
N ARG A 404 3.91 29.31 -23.72
CA ARG A 404 3.49 28.74 -25.02
C ARG A 404 4.67 28.36 -25.89
N ILE A 405 5.65 29.26 -26.03
CA ILE A 405 6.87 29.00 -26.80
C ILE A 405 7.66 27.87 -26.18
N PHE A 406 7.84 27.88 -24.88
CA PHE A 406 8.54 26.82 -24.16
C PHE A 406 7.91 25.45 -24.43
N ILE A 407 6.59 25.32 -24.25
CA ILE A 407 5.87 24.06 -24.45
C ILE A 407 5.96 23.60 -25.91
N ARG A 408 5.71 24.48 -26.88
CA ARG A 408 5.79 24.15 -28.31
C ARG A 408 7.20 23.68 -28.71
N SER A 409 8.24 24.24 -28.11
CA SER A 409 9.61 23.86 -28.41
C SER A 409 10.05 22.53 -27.81
N ASN A 410 9.37 22.05 -26.77
CA ASN A 410 9.79 20.91 -25.96
C ASN A 410 8.78 19.75 -25.89
N CYS A 411 7.58 19.88 -26.51
CA CYS A 411 6.55 18.81 -26.45
C CYS A 411 6.84 17.62 -27.38
N MET A 412 7.85 17.70 -28.25
CA MET A 412 8.24 16.58 -29.10
C MET A 412 9.08 15.57 -28.33
N GLN A 413 8.98 14.29 -28.73
CA GLN A 413 9.56 13.15 -28.01
C GLN A 413 11.05 13.34 -27.66
N GLU A 414 11.84 13.86 -28.60
CA GLU A 414 13.30 13.98 -28.47
C GLU A 414 13.73 14.97 -27.37
N ARG A 415 12.91 15.95 -27.03
CA ARG A 415 13.21 17.00 -26.05
C ARG A 415 12.44 16.89 -24.77
N PHE A 416 11.35 16.14 -24.78
CA PHE A 416 10.37 16.10 -23.71
C PHE A 416 10.99 15.68 -22.36
N SER A 417 11.68 14.54 -22.30
CA SER A 417 12.26 14.04 -21.04
C SER A 417 13.35 14.96 -20.48
N SER A 418 14.17 15.58 -21.36
CA SER A 418 15.15 16.56 -20.91
C SER A 418 14.49 17.80 -20.32
N ALA A 419 13.49 18.36 -21.01
CA ALA A 419 12.75 19.51 -20.52
C ALA A 419 12.00 19.25 -19.21
N MET A 420 11.44 18.04 -19.04
CA MET A 420 10.84 17.61 -17.79
C MET A 420 11.86 17.52 -16.66
N SER A 421 13.04 16.97 -16.93
CA SER A 421 14.14 16.88 -15.96
C SER A 421 14.62 18.26 -15.51
N ASP A 422 14.75 19.19 -16.45
CA ASP A 422 15.13 20.58 -16.16
C ASP A 422 14.08 21.28 -15.28
N LEU A 423 12.79 21.12 -15.58
CA LEU A 423 11.70 21.71 -14.79
C LEU A 423 11.63 21.15 -13.37
N LEU A 424 11.82 19.85 -13.22
CA LEU A 424 11.74 19.15 -11.93
C LEU A 424 13.05 19.20 -11.14
N GLY A 425 14.14 19.70 -11.74
CA GLY A 425 15.46 19.81 -11.10
C GLY A 425 16.12 18.47 -10.76
N ARG A 426 15.72 17.39 -11.44
CA ARG A 426 16.24 16.03 -11.28
C ARG A 426 16.04 15.21 -12.54
N GLU A 427 16.80 14.13 -12.69
CA GLU A 427 16.56 13.18 -13.76
C GLU A 427 15.12 12.62 -13.68
N TRP A 428 14.41 12.69 -14.79
CA TRP A 428 13.05 12.23 -14.91
C TRP A 428 12.84 11.54 -16.28
N HIS A 429 12.12 10.45 -16.26
CA HIS A 429 11.65 9.77 -17.46
C HIS A 429 10.23 9.20 -17.19
N PRO A 430 9.41 9.07 -18.23
CA PRO A 430 8.14 8.36 -18.10
C PRO A 430 8.41 6.90 -17.76
N MET A 431 7.51 6.31 -16.99
CA MET A 431 7.69 4.96 -16.45
C MET A 431 7.04 3.92 -17.34
N THR A 432 7.67 2.76 -17.45
CA THR A 432 6.98 1.57 -17.95
C THR A 432 5.86 1.18 -16.98
N ARG A 433 4.90 0.40 -17.45
CA ARG A 433 3.76 -0.04 -16.63
C ARG A 433 4.19 -0.81 -15.38
N LEU A 434 5.20 -1.67 -15.51
CA LEU A 434 5.70 -2.45 -14.36
C LEU A 434 6.37 -1.55 -13.33
N GLU A 435 7.27 -0.67 -13.77
CA GLU A 435 7.93 0.31 -12.88
C GLU A 435 6.91 1.19 -12.15
N TYR A 436 5.88 1.67 -12.85
CA TYR A 436 4.83 2.48 -12.28
C TYR A 436 4.07 1.74 -11.16
N ILE A 437 3.65 0.51 -11.43
CA ILE A 437 2.93 -0.33 -10.48
C ILE A 437 3.81 -0.65 -9.28
N ASP A 438 5.01 -1.16 -9.51
CA ASP A 438 5.92 -1.59 -8.45
C ASP A 438 6.30 -0.41 -7.54
N THR A 439 6.62 0.74 -8.12
CA THR A 439 6.97 1.95 -7.36
C THR A 439 5.81 2.43 -6.50
N ILE A 440 4.58 2.47 -7.04
CA ILE A 440 3.42 2.94 -6.28
C ILE A 440 3.02 1.93 -5.21
N LEU A 441 3.04 0.64 -5.51
CA LEU A 441 2.74 -0.38 -4.50
C LEU A 441 3.76 -0.37 -3.37
N GLU A 442 5.04 -0.25 -3.66
CA GLU A 442 6.09 -0.20 -2.65
C GLU A 442 5.93 1.00 -1.70
N LYS A 443 5.62 2.17 -2.26
CA LYS A 443 5.57 3.43 -1.49
C LYS A 443 4.23 3.72 -0.84
N TYR A 444 3.12 3.35 -1.47
CA TYR A 444 1.79 3.84 -1.11
C TYR A 444 0.77 2.75 -0.81
N SER A 445 1.11 1.47 -0.98
CA SER A 445 0.25 0.38 -0.50
C SER A 445 0.23 0.36 1.02
N LEU A 446 -0.95 0.33 1.61
CA LEU A 446 -1.12 0.15 3.05
C LEU A 446 -0.83 -1.28 3.49
N PHE A 447 -1.08 -2.22 2.58
CA PHE A 447 -1.01 -3.66 2.83
C PHE A 447 -0.17 -4.28 1.74
N PHE A 448 0.91 -4.95 2.07
CA PHE A 448 1.72 -5.80 1.18
C PHE A 448 2.22 -5.17 -0.12
#